data_3362b464bb871c7d982eea6a258ceb09
#
_entry.id   3362b464bb871c7d982eea6a258ceb09
#
_cell.length_a   1.000
_cell.length_b   1.000
_cell.length_c   1.000
_cell.angle_alpha   90.00
_cell.angle_beta   90.00
_cell.angle_gamma   90.00
#
_symmetry.space_group_name_H-M   'P 1'
#
loop_
_entity.id
_entity.type
_entity.pdbx_description
1 polymer ?
#
loop_
_entity_poly.entity_id
_entity_poly.type
_entity_poly.pdbx_seq_one_letter_code
_entity_poly.pdbx_strand_id
1 'polypeptide(L)' 'MSKSILITTGGTGGHVFPAEALAHKMLEKGWNVEIITDKRGKRYLNDLNPSIKLTTISIRKSSKKIFEKIIFIF' A
#
# COMPACT_ATOMS: atom_id res chain seq x y z
N MET A 1 -6.03 21.98 5.93
CA MET A 1 -6.31 21.01 4.86
C MET A 1 -5.59 19.70 5.13
N SER A 2 -6.28 18.60 4.93
CA SER A 2 -5.66 17.29 5.12
C SER A 2 -4.84 16.92 3.89
N LYS A 3 -3.69 16.32 4.14
CA LYS A 3 -2.85 15.77 3.09
C LYS A 3 -3.20 14.29 2.89
N SER A 4 -3.05 13.81 1.68
CA SER A 4 -3.37 12.44 1.34
C SER A 4 -2.21 11.79 0.60
N ILE A 5 -2.01 10.50 0.81
CA ILE A 5 -1.01 9.72 0.10
C ILE A 5 -1.64 8.40 -0.35
N LEU A 6 -1.34 8.02 -1.57
CA LEU A 6 -1.74 6.74 -2.13
C LEU A 6 -0.48 5.91 -2.35
N ILE A 7 -0.45 4.74 -1.75
CA ILE A 7 0.69 3.82 -1.87
C ILE A 7 0.23 2.60 -2.63
N THR A 8 0.92 2.27 -3.73
CA THR A 8 0.64 1.03 -4.45
C THR A 8 1.79 0.07 -4.25
N THR A 9 1.47 -1.15 -3.89
CA THR A 9 2.46 -2.19 -3.66
C THR A 9 1.83 -3.55 -3.90
N GLY A 10 2.64 -4.55 -4.16
CA GLY A 10 2.10 -5.89 -4.32
C GLY A 10 3.16 -6.95 -4.51
N GLY A 11 2.70 -8.19 -4.57
CA GLY A 11 3.49 -9.35 -4.90
C GLY A 11 4.21 -9.97 -3.72
N THR A 12 5.20 -9.33 -3.17
CA THR A 12 6.07 -9.94 -2.17
C THR A 12 6.15 -9.12 -0.89
N GLY A 13 6.48 -9.79 0.21
CA GLY A 13 6.73 -9.12 1.48
C GLY A 13 7.86 -8.11 1.41
N GLY A 14 8.83 -8.33 0.52
CA GLY A 14 9.94 -7.40 0.32
C GLY A 14 9.50 -6.01 -0.11
N HIS A 15 8.35 -5.90 -0.77
CA HIS A 15 7.77 -4.61 -1.19
C HIS A 15 6.68 -4.14 -0.22
N VAL A 16 5.90 -5.08 0.30
CA VAL A 16 4.74 -4.77 1.13
C VAL A 16 5.13 -4.23 2.50
N PHE A 17 6.13 -4.82 3.16
CA PHE A 17 6.52 -4.37 4.49
C PHE A 17 7.07 -2.94 4.52
N PRO A 18 7.91 -2.51 3.57
CA PRO A 18 8.31 -1.11 3.52
C PRO A 18 7.12 -0.16 3.26
N ALA A 19 6.17 -0.58 2.42
CA ALA A 19 4.97 0.21 2.15
C ALA A 19 4.12 0.35 3.41
N GLU A 20 3.96 -0.73 4.16
CA GLU A 20 3.23 -0.70 5.43
C GLU A 20 3.88 0.25 6.43
N ALA A 21 5.20 0.18 6.55
CA ALA A 21 5.94 1.05 7.46
C ALA A 21 5.75 2.53 7.09
N LEU A 22 5.82 2.83 5.80
CA LEU A 22 5.59 4.20 5.32
C LEU A 22 4.16 4.63 5.60
N ALA A 23 3.19 3.74 5.35
CA ALA A 23 1.78 4.06 5.58
C ALA A 23 1.52 4.43 7.04
N HIS A 24 2.07 3.65 7.97
CA HIS A 24 1.91 3.94 9.39
C HIS A 24 2.59 5.25 9.77
N LYS A 25 3.76 5.53 9.20
CA LYS A 25 4.46 6.78 9.47
C LYS A 25 3.69 7.99 8.98
N MET A 26 3.12 7.90 7.79
CA MET A 26 2.33 8.99 7.23
C MET A 26 1.04 9.19 8.01
N LEU A 27 0.44 8.09 8.48
CA LEU A 27 -0.75 8.19 9.33
C LEU A 27 -0.42 8.92 10.63
N GLU A 28 0.72 8.63 11.24
CA GLU A 28 1.16 9.34 12.45
C GLU A 28 1.28 10.84 12.23
N LYS A 29 1.67 11.23 11.01
CA LYS A 29 1.81 12.64 10.65
C LYS A 29 0.48 13.33 10.31
N GLY A 30 -0.63 12.60 10.44
CA GLY A 30 -1.96 13.14 10.18
C GLY A 30 -2.41 13.10 8.74
N TRP A 31 -1.72 12.34 7.89
CA TRP A 31 -2.12 12.19 6.50
C TRP A 31 -3.26 11.19 6.36
N ASN A 32 -4.08 11.38 5.33
CA ASN A 32 -5.01 10.35 4.90
C ASN A 32 -4.23 9.35 4.05
N VAL A 33 -4.29 8.07 4.41
CA VAL A 33 -3.45 7.06 3.77
C VAL A 33 -4.33 5.98 3.15
N GLU A 34 -4.03 5.64 1.91
CA GLU A 34 -4.63 4.50 1.23
C GLU A 34 -3.55 3.62 0.63
N ILE A 35 -3.70 2.30 0.77
CA ILE A 35 -2.84 1.32 0.11
C ILE A 35 -3.66 0.57 -0.91
N ILE A 36 -3.12 0.45 -2.13
CA ILE A 36 -3.69 -0.41 -3.17
C ILE A 36 -2.72 -1.56 -3.39
N THR A 37 -3.22 -2.77 -3.30
CA THR A 37 -2.39 -3.96 -3.44
C THR A 37 -3.17 -5.07 -4.16
N ASP A 38 -2.51 -6.18 -4.46
CA ASP A 38 -3.17 -7.37 -4.99
C ASP A 38 -3.45 -8.37 -3.86
N LYS A 39 -4.04 -9.51 -4.21
CA LYS A 39 -4.36 -10.55 -3.22
C LYS A 39 -3.12 -11.06 -2.49
N ARG A 40 -2.00 -11.12 -3.17
CA ARG A 40 -0.75 -11.61 -2.58
C ARG A 40 -0.21 -10.62 -1.56
N GLY A 41 -0.24 -9.33 -1.92
CA GLY A 41 0.22 -8.28 -1.01
C GLY A 41 -0.67 -8.15 0.22
N LYS A 42 -1.98 -8.33 0.05
CA LYS A 42 -2.92 -8.25 1.16
C LYS A 42 -2.59 -9.22 2.28
N ARG A 43 -2.04 -10.39 1.97
CA ARG A 43 -1.68 -11.39 2.96
C ARG A 43 -0.66 -10.90 3.98
N TYR A 44 0.14 -9.89 3.61
CA TYR A 44 1.17 -9.35 4.48
C TYR A 44 0.70 -8.13 5.27
N LEU A 45 -0.57 -7.72 5.11
CA LEU A 45 -1.08 -6.50 5.71
C LEU A 45 -2.11 -6.78 6.82
N ASN A 46 -1.92 -7.87 7.54
CA ASN A 46 -2.84 -8.27 8.62
C ASN A 46 -2.83 -7.30 9.80
N ASP A 47 -1.72 -6.64 10.03
CA ASP A 47 -1.55 -5.72 11.16
C ASP A 47 -1.71 -4.25 10.76
N LEU A 48 -2.28 -4.02 9.59
CA LEU A 48 -2.48 -2.66 9.11
C LEU A 48 -3.46 -1.90 10.00
N ASN A 49 -3.11 -0.65 10.33
CA ASN A 49 -3.98 0.20 11.13
C ASN A 49 -5.34 0.37 10.41
N PRO A 50 -6.47 0.18 11.11
CA PRO A 50 -7.80 0.28 10.48
C PRO A 50 -8.11 1.65 9.88
N SER A 51 -7.39 2.69 10.29
CA SER A 51 -7.56 4.03 9.71
C SER A 51 -6.96 4.16 8.32
N ILE A 52 -6.16 3.18 7.89
CA ILE A 52 -5.59 3.15 6.55
C ILE A 52 -6.56 2.41 5.64
N LYS A 53 -6.96 3.06 4.55
CA LYS A 53 -7.83 2.42 3.57
C LYS A 53 -7.03 1.41 2.76
N LEU A 54 -7.52 0.17 2.70
CA LEU A 54 -6.88 -0.90 1.93
C LEU A 54 -7.80 -1.30 0.79
N THR A 55 -7.30 -1.19 -0.43
CA THR A 55 -8.03 -1.59 -1.63
C THR A 55 -7.27 -2.72 -2.32
N THR A 56 -7.97 -3.79 -2.64
CA THR A 56 -7.37 -4.94 -3.31
C THR A 56 -7.84 -4.98 -4.75
N ILE A 57 -6.92 -5.16 -5.69
CA ILE A 57 -7.23 -5.25 -7.10
C ILE A 57 -6.66 -6.53 -7.70
N SER A 58 -7.25 -6.94 -8.82
CA SER A 58 -6.72 -8.06 -9.60
C SER A 58 -5.73 -7.52 -10.63
N ILE A 59 -4.56 -8.12 -10.68
CA ILE A 59 -3.49 -7.65 -11.54
C ILE A 59 -3.19 -8.70 -12.60
N ARG A 60 -3.20 -8.27 -13.87
CA ARG A 60 -2.80 -9.13 -14.98
C ARG A 60 -1.28 -9.25 -14.99
N LYS A 61 -0.78 -10.33 -15.58
CA LYS A 61 0.67 -10.58 -15.70
C LYS A 61 1.44 -9.37 -16.24
N SER A 62 0.89 -8.68 -17.23
CA SER A 62 1.54 -7.52 -17.84
C SER A 62 1.68 -6.34 -16.90
N SER A 63 0.82 -6.24 -15.90
CA SER A 63 0.83 -5.15 -14.93
C SER A 63 1.64 -5.49 -13.69
N LYS A 64 2.10 -6.72 -13.56
CA LYS A 64 2.78 -7.21 -12.37
C LYS A 64 4.05 -6.44 -12.06
N LYS A 65 4.79 -6.02 -13.09
CA LYS A 65 6.03 -5.26 -12.90
C LYS A 65 5.81 -3.94 -12.20
N ILE A 66 4.67 -3.30 -12.42
CA ILE A 66 4.34 -2.02 -11.78
C ILE A 66 4.18 -2.22 -10.27
N PHE A 67 3.57 -3.33 -9.87
CA PHE A 67 3.29 -3.62 -8.47
C PHE A 67 4.44 -4.29 -7.73
N GLU A 68 5.51 -4.62 -8.43
CA GLU A 68 6.74 -5.07 -7.80
C GLU A 68 7.53 -3.92 -7.21
N LYS A 69 7.18 -2.69 -7.58
CA LYS A 69 7.80 -1.48 -7.04
C LYS A 69 6.81 -0.77 -6.14
N ILE A 70 7.33 0.00 -5.20
CA ILE A 70 6.51 0.85 -4.35
C ILE A 70 6.32 2.17 -5.08
N ILE A 71 5.06 2.56 -5.30
CA ILE A 71 4.72 3.79 -5.99
C ILE A 71 3.95 4.68 -5.02
N PHE A 72 4.36 5.95 -4.93
CA PHE A 72 3.72 6.92 -4.07
C PHE A 72 3.10 8.02 -4.91
N ILE A 73 1.81 8.31 -4.63
CA ILE A 73 1.06 9.37 -5.30
C ILE A 73 0.36 10.20 -4.22
N PHE A 74 0.55 11.51 -4.27
CA PHE A 74 -0.14 12.43 -3.35
C PHE A 74 -0.76 13.62 -4.05
#